data_3ff7f8e103a21275065eab082e1c48c1
#
_entry.id   3ff7f8e103a21275065eab082e1c48c1
#
_cell.length_a   1.000
_cell.length_b   1.000
_cell.length_c   1.000
_cell.angle_alpha   90.00
_cell.angle_beta   90.00
_cell.angle_gamma   90.00
#
_symmetry.space_group_name_H-M   'P 1'
#
loop_
_entity.id
_entity.type
_entity.pdbx_description
1 polymer ?
#
loop_
_entity_poly.entity_id
_entity_poly.type
_entity_poly.pdbx_seq_one_letter_code
_entity_poly.pdbx_strand_id
1 'polypeptide(L)'
;AGAGGGDGGLFAGVTARYLALVATTLPGSVAEDVAARDTARRIVLASAKSAWDYRQTVDGLPVFGPFWDRDAQLPTAGGKQAEFVEGAVTASEIAERDLSVQLSGWMLMEAACNVSAESSHENRSAL
;
A
#
# COMPACT_ATOMS: atom_id res chain seq x y z
N ALA A 1 1.81 6.30 -12.08
CA ALA A 1 3.22 5.96 -12.22
C ALA A 1 3.60 4.92 -11.17
N GLY A 2 4.40 3.92 -11.50
CA GLY A 2 4.88 2.93 -10.56
C GLY A 2 3.91 1.79 -10.26
N ALA A 3 3.01 1.52 -11.16
CA ALA A 3 2.17 0.32 -11.11
C ALA A 3 2.85 -0.80 -11.91
N GLY A 4 2.92 -1.96 -11.34
CA GLY A 4 3.57 -3.13 -11.92
C GLY A 4 4.49 -3.81 -10.91
N GLY A 5 5.30 -4.73 -11.38
CA GLY A 5 6.30 -5.44 -10.57
C GLY A 5 7.70 -4.83 -10.68
N GLY A 6 8.70 -5.61 -10.30
CA GLY A 6 10.09 -5.15 -10.30
C GLY A 6 10.31 -3.97 -9.35
N ASP A 7 11.25 -3.09 -9.69
CA ASP A 7 11.52 -1.90 -8.87
C ASP A 7 10.30 -0.97 -8.77
N GLY A 8 9.45 -0.93 -9.79
CA GLY A 8 8.23 -0.13 -9.78
C GLY A 8 7.19 -0.57 -8.76
N GLY A 9 7.24 -1.81 -8.33
CA GLY A 9 6.27 -2.39 -7.41
C GLY A 9 6.23 -1.76 -6.02
N LEU A 10 7.29 -1.07 -5.59
CA LEU A 10 7.36 -0.43 -4.28
C LEU A 10 6.70 0.95 -4.22
N PHE A 11 6.54 1.64 -5.32
CA PHE A 11 6.16 3.07 -5.31
C PHE A 11 4.81 3.33 -4.65
N ALA A 12 3.82 2.48 -4.88
CA ALA A 12 2.51 2.65 -4.27
C ALA A 12 2.56 2.51 -2.74
N GLY A 13 3.31 1.53 -2.23
CA GLY A 13 3.51 1.32 -0.80
C GLY A 13 4.29 2.47 -0.14
N VAL A 14 5.32 2.97 -0.80
CA VAL A 14 6.08 4.15 -0.35
C VAL A 14 5.15 5.37 -0.26
N THR A 15 4.31 5.59 -1.28
CA THR A 15 3.33 6.67 -1.26
C THR A 15 2.36 6.55 -0.09
N ALA A 16 1.81 5.36 0.15
CA ALA A 16 0.93 5.12 1.29
C ALA A 16 1.61 5.42 2.63
N ARG A 17 2.87 5.05 2.77
CA ARG A 17 3.67 5.31 3.96
C ARG A 17 3.85 6.81 4.21
N TYR A 18 4.18 7.59 3.18
CA TYR A 18 4.29 9.04 3.31
C TYR A 18 2.94 9.70 3.60
N LEU A 19 1.86 9.25 2.99
CA LEU A 19 0.52 9.74 3.32
C LEU A 19 0.15 9.46 4.79
N ALA A 20 0.50 8.30 5.31
CA ALA A 20 0.32 8.00 6.72
C ALA A 20 1.12 8.94 7.63
N LEU A 21 2.35 9.29 7.25
CA LEU A 21 3.14 10.30 7.97
C LEU A 21 2.46 11.68 7.94
N VAL A 22 1.93 12.11 6.81
CA VAL A 22 1.16 13.36 6.73
C VAL A 22 -0.04 13.29 7.68
N ALA A 23 -0.79 12.20 7.65
CA ALA A 23 -1.99 12.04 8.48
C ALA A 23 -1.70 12.07 9.99
N THR A 24 -0.52 11.58 10.41
CA THR A 24 -0.19 11.39 11.82
C THR A 24 0.78 12.42 12.38
N THR A 25 1.58 13.08 11.56
CA THR A 25 2.67 13.96 12.02
C THR A 25 2.63 15.38 11.49
N LEU A 26 1.84 15.69 10.46
CA LEU A 26 1.74 17.07 9.96
C LEU A 26 1.20 17.97 11.07
N PRO A 27 2.00 18.96 11.55
CA PRO A 27 1.55 19.85 12.60
C PRO A 27 0.60 20.92 12.04
N GLY A 28 -0.09 21.60 12.95
CA GLY A 28 -0.91 22.75 12.60
C GLY A 28 -2.39 22.52 12.89
N SER A 29 -3.06 23.62 13.16
CA SER A 29 -4.49 23.63 13.51
C SER A 29 -5.32 24.49 12.56
N VAL A 30 -4.69 25.08 11.53
CA VAL A 30 -5.43 25.80 10.50
C VAL A 30 -6.20 24.83 9.61
N ALA A 31 -7.25 25.33 8.96
CA ALA A 31 -8.20 24.49 8.22
C ALA A 31 -7.50 23.67 7.12
N GLU A 32 -6.50 24.22 6.47
CA GLU A 32 -5.74 23.57 5.41
C GLU A 32 -4.92 22.37 5.93
N ASP A 33 -4.30 22.50 7.10
CA ASP A 33 -3.50 21.41 7.72
C ASP A 33 -4.41 20.27 8.17
N VAL A 34 -5.54 20.61 8.78
CA VAL A 34 -6.56 19.63 9.19
C VAL A 34 -7.09 18.89 7.96
N ALA A 35 -7.44 19.61 6.90
CA ALA A 35 -7.94 19.02 5.65
C ALA A 35 -6.89 18.11 4.98
N ALA A 36 -5.62 18.49 5.02
CA ALA A 36 -4.54 17.66 4.48
C ALA A 36 -4.39 16.34 5.24
N ARG A 37 -4.40 16.37 6.58
CA ARG A 37 -4.37 15.15 7.40
C ARG A 37 -5.57 14.25 7.15
N ASP A 38 -6.77 14.80 7.10
CA ASP A 38 -8.00 14.04 6.87
C ASP A 38 -8.02 13.41 5.47
N THR A 39 -7.58 14.14 4.47
CA THR A 39 -7.48 13.65 3.10
C THR A 39 -6.46 12.50 3.01
N ALA A 40 -5.27 12.67 3.60
CA ALA A 40 -4.25 11.63 3.63
C ALA A 40 -4.75 10.36 4.33
N ARG A 41 -5.39 10.49 5.48
CA ARG A 41 -6.01 9.38 6.23
C ARG A 41 -7.03 8.65 5.39
N ARG A 42 -7.94 9.38 4.76
CA ARG A 42 -9.00 8.81 3.92
C ARG A 42 -8.43 8.03 2.73
N ILE A 43 -7.40 8.56 2.07
CA ILE A 43 -6.75 7.87 0.94
C ILE A 43 -6.12 6.56 1.40
N VAL A 44 -5.38 6.57 2.50
CA VAL A 44 -4.73 5.37 3.04
C VAL A 44 -5.77 4.31 3.39
N LEU A 45 -6.82 4.67 4.12
CA LEU A 45 -7.85 3.71 4.55
C LEU A 45 -8.65 3.15 3.39
N ALA A 46 -9.03 3.99 2.42
CA ALA A 46 -9.75 3.54 1.24
C ALA A 46 -8.89 2.62 0.35
N SER A 47 -7.61 2.96 0.19
CA SER A 47 -6.66 2.12 -0.55
C SER A 47 -6.44 0.77 0.13
N ALA A 48 -6.29 0.76 1.45
CA ALA A 48 -6.11 -0.48 2.22
C ALA A 48 -7.34 -1.39 2.12
N LYS A 49 -8.54 -0.82 2.24
CA LYS A 49 -9.78 -1.58 2.07
C LYS A 49 -9.85 -2.19 0.67
N SER A 50 -9.57 -1.40 -0.35
CA SER A 50 -9.60 -1.86 -1.74
C SER A 50 -8.58 -2.98 -1.99
N ALA A 51 -7.32 -2.78 -1.58
CA ALA A 51 -6.28 -3.80 -1.72
C ALA A 51 -6.63 -5.10 -0.99
N TRP A 52 -7.25 -5.00 0.18
CA TRP A 52 -7.70 -6.16 0.95
C TRP A 52 -8.85 -6.89 0.27
N ASP A 53 -9.82 -6.16 -0.26
CA ASP A 53 -10.99 -6.74 -0.94
C ASP A 53 -10.59 -7.47 -2.24
N TYR A 54 -9.58 -6.96 -2.95
CA TYR A 54 -9.10 -7.52 -4.22
C TYR A 54 -7.91 -8.47 -4.10
N ARG A 55 -7.45 -8.78 -2.88
CA ARG A 55 -6.35 -9.72 -2.66
C ARG A 55 -6.73 -11.14 -3.08
N GLN A 56 -5.72 -11.93 -3.37
CA GLN A 56 -5.83 -13.38 -3.42
C GLN A 56 -5.37 -13.99 -2.09
N THR A 57 -5.59 -15.28 -1.93
CA THR A 57 -5.14 -16.04 -0.76
C THR A 57 -4.40 -17.30 -1.23
N VAL A 58 -3.19 -17.50 -0.71
CA VAL A 58 -2.39 -18.69 -0.95
C VAL A 58 -1.99 -19.25 0.41
N ASP A 59 -2.34 -20.51 0.68
CA ASP A 59 -2.07 -21.18 1.96
C ASP A 59 -2.53 -20.38 3.19
N GLY A 60 -3.67 -19.69 3.07
CA GLY A 60 -4.21 -18.83 4.12
C GLY A 60 -3.57 -17.47 4.26
N LEU A 61 -2.58 -17.13 3.45
CA LEU A 61 -1.87 -15.86 3.47
C LEU A 61 -2.36 -14.92 2.36
N PRO A 62 -2.46 -13.61 2.63
CA PRO A 62 -2.86 -12.65 1.62
C PRO A 62 -1.78 -12.45 0.55
N VAL A 63 -2.20 -12.36 -0.70
CA VAL A 63 -1.36 -12.02 -1.85
C VAL A 63 -1.95 -10.77 -2.49
N PHE A 64 -1.17 -9.68 -2.47
CA PHE A 64 -1.58 -8.40 -3.02
C PHE A 64 -1.20 -8.28 -4.49
N GLY A 65 -2.06 -7.63 -5.28
CA GLY A 65 -1.76 -7.25 -6.65
C GLY A 65 -0.96 -5.94 -6.74
N PRO A 66 -0.37 -5.67 -7.92
CA PRO A 66 0.33 -4.41 -8.18
C PRO A 66 -0.63 -3.22 -8.30
N PHE A 67 -1.90 -3.50 -8.55
CA PHE A 67 -3.00 -2.54 -8.62
C PHE A 67 -4.02 -2.89 -7.54
N TRP A 68 -4.37 -1.92 -6.72
CA TRP A 68 -5.26 -2.15 -5.59
C TRP A 68 -6.76 -1.97 -5.92
N ASP A 69 -7.06 -1.64 -7.16
CA ASP A 69 -8.41 -1.40 -7.66
C ASP A 69 -9.00 -2.56 -8.50
N ARG A 70 -8.29 -3.68 -8.52
CA ARG A 70 -8.69 -4.87 -9.28
C ARG A 70 -8.12 -6.14 -8.67
N ASP A 71 -8.70 -7.28 -9.02
CA ASP A 71 -8.30 -8.57 -8.50
C ASP A 71 -6.80 -8.86 -8.72
N ALA A 72 -6.13 -9.28 -7.66
CA ALA A 72 -4.81 -9.84 -7.74
C ALA A 72 -4.85 -11.17 -8.50
N GLN A 73 -3.78 -11.47 -9.24
CA GLN A 73 -3.63 -12.74 -9.92
C GLN A 73 -2.96 -13.77 -8.99
N LEU A 74 -3.38 -15.02 -9.09
CA LEU A 74 -2.67 -16.09 -8.38
C LEU A 74 -1.27 -16.27 -8.97
N PRO A 75 -0.23 -16.29 -8.13
CA PRO A 75 1.12 -16.55 -8.59
C PRO A 75 1.26 -18.03 -8.98
N THR A 76 1.14 -18.32 -10.26
CA THR A 76 1.30 -19.67 -10.80
C THR A 76 2.74 -19.93 -11.21
N ALA A 77 3.14 -21.22 -11.29
CA ALA A 77 4.44 -21.61 -11.81
C ALA A 77 4.51 -21.35 -13.33
N GLY A 78 5.69 -20.97 -13.82
CA GLY A 78 5.94 -20.68 -15.24
C GLY A 78 5.90 -19.17 -15.53
N GLY A 79 6.13 -18.83 -16.80
CA GLY A 79 6.23 -17.44 -17.25
C GLY A 79 7.58 -16.79 -16.91
N LYS A 80 7.76 -15.57 -17.42
CA LYS A 80 8.96 -14.77 -17.18
C LYS A 80 9.01 -14.32 -15.72
N GLN A 81 10.17 -14.50 -15.09
CA GLN A 81 10.44 -14.02 -13.74
C GLN A 81 11.18 -12.67 -13.78
N ALA A 82 11.15 -11.98 -12.64
CA ALA A 82 11.95 -10.76 -12.46
C ALA A 82 13.44 -11.05 -12.68
N GLU A 83 14.11 -10.15 -13.38
CA GLU A 83 15.54 -10.24 -13.68
C GLU A 83 16.21 -8.91 -13.38
N PHE A 84 17.49 -8.97 -12.99
CA PHE A 84 18.30 -7.77 -12.83
C PHE A 84 18.95 -7.45 -14.17
N VAL A 85 18.56 -6.33 -14.77
CA VAL A 85 19.06 -5.86 -16.08
C VAL A 85 19.47 -4.40 -15.97
N GLU A 86 20.71 -4.12 -16.34
CA GLU A 86 21.25 -2.73 -16.41
C GLU A 86 21.00 -1.89 -15.15
N GLY A 87 21.12 -2.49 -13.97
CA GLY A 87 20.98 -1.78 -12.70
C GLY A 87 19.55 -1.68 -12.16
N ALA A 88 18.57 -2.31 -12.81
CA ALA A 88 17.18 -2.34 -12.37
C ALA A 88 16.62 -3.75 -12.33
N VAL A 89 15.65 -4.00 -11.45
CA VAL A 89 14.89 -5.24 -11.41
C VAL A 89 13.66 -5.11 -12.31
N THR A 90 13.60 -5.95 -13.35
CA THR A 90 12.43 -6.02 -14.24
C THR A 90 11.29 -6.78 -13.57
N ALA A 91 10.06 -6.50 -14.00
CA ALA A 91 8.87 -7.16 -13.46
C ALA A 91 8.77 -8.62 -13.94
N SER A 92 8.25 -9.49 -13.07
CA SER A 92 7.75 -10.81 -13.48
C SER A 92 6.52 -10.66 -14.38
N GLU A 93 6.24 -11.65 -15.20
CA GLU A 93 5.02 -11.71 -16.02
C GLU A 93 3.76 -11.64 -15.17
N ILE A 94 3.75 -12.35 -14.03
CA ILE A 94 2.74 -12.21 -12.98
C ILE A 94 3.38 -11.37 -11.86
N ALA A 95 3.04 -10.10 -11.79
CA ALA A 95 3.67 -9.14 -10.88
C ALA A 95 3.48 -9.51 -9.39
N GLU A 96 2.45 -10.25 -9.05
CA GLU A 96 2.19 -10.76 -7.70
C GLU A 96 3.30 -11.67 -7.16
N ARG A 97 4.16 -12.18 -8.02
CA ARG A 97 5.35 -12.97 -7.63
C ARG A 97 6.50 -12.11 -7.15
N ASP A 98 6.48 -10.82 -7.46
CA ASP A 98 7.57 -9.92 -7.11
C ASP A 98 7.46 -9.47 -5.66
N LEU A 99 8.56 -9.59 -4.92
CA LEU A 99 8.62 -9.18 -3.51
C LEU A 99 8.24 -7.71 -3.34
N SER A 100 8.62 -6.85 -4.28
CA SER A 100 8.29 -5.42 -4.25
C SER A 100 6.77 -5.16 -4.21
N VAL A 101 5.99 -5.96 -4.93
CA VAL A 101 4.52 -5.88 -4.95
C VAL A 101 3.95 -6.30 -3.59
N GLN A 102 4.45 -7.39 -3.01
CA GLN A 102 4.00 -7.86 -1.70
C GLN A 102 4.40 -6.90 -0.59
N LEU A 103 5.63 -6.37 -0.61
CA LEU A 103 6.07 -5.32 0.33
C LEU A 103 5.20 -4.07 0.23
N SER A 104 4.81 -3.66 -0.97
CA SER A 104 3.92 -2.51 -1.17
C SER A 104 2.57 -2.71 -0.48
N GLY A 105 1.97 -3.88 -0.63
CA GLY A 105 0.74 -4.25 0.08
C GLY A 105 0.91 -4.23 1.61
N TRP A 106 2.00 -4.78 2.12
CA TRP A 106 2.33 -4.75 3.54
C TRP A 106 2.50 -3.34 4.07
N MET A 107 3.23 -2.48 3.36
CA MET A 107 3.41 -1.07 3.72
C MET A 107 2.07 -0.33 3.79
N LEU A 108 1.16 -0.63 2.88
CA LEU A 108 -0.19 -0.08 2.90
C LEU A 108 -0.98 -0.54 4.14
N MET A 109 -0.92 -1.83 4.50
CA MET A 109 -1.60 -2.35 5.69
C MET A 109 -1.03 -1.73 6.97
N GLU A 110 0.29 -1.60 7.06
CA GLU A 110 0.95 -0.90 8.18
C GLU A 110 0.51 0.56 8.26
N ALA A 111 0.50 1.27 7.14
CA ALA A 111 0.04 2.66 7.08
C ALA A 111 -1.41 2.79 7.57
N ALA A 112 -2.29 1.88 7.14
CA ALA A 112 -3.69 1.86 7.59
C ALA A 112 -3.81 1.60 9.09
N CYS A 113 -3.03 0.69 9.64
CA CYS A 113 -2.99 0.46 11.09
C CYS A 113 -2.56 1.71 11.85
N ASN A 114 -1.54 2.40 11.39
CA ASN A 114 -1.03 3.61 12.04
C ASN A 114 -2.06 4.74 12.07
N VAL A 115 -2.71 5.02 10.95
CA VAL A 115 -3.73 6.08 10.90
C VAL A 115 -5.00 5.71 11.68
N SER A 116 -5.33 4.44 11.80
CA SER A 116 -6.46 3.95 12.60
C SER A 116 -6.20 4.05 14.10
N ALA A 117 -4.97 3.75 14.54
CA ALA A 117 -4.55 3.85 15.94
C ALA A 117 -4.63 5.30 16.45
N GLU A 118 -4.18 6.27 15.66
CA GLU A 118 -4.28 7.70 15.95
C GLU A 118 -5.73 8.14 16.16
N SER A 119 -6.63 7.76 15.27
CA SER A 119 -8.06 8.09 15.39
C SER A 119 -8.68 7.55 16.69
N SER A 120 -8.23 6.40 17.15
CA SER A 120 -8.70 5.81 18.42
C SER A 120 -8.20 6.59 19.63
N HIS A 121 -6.99 7.16 19.60
CA HIS A 121 -6.43 8.00 20.65
C HIS A 121 -7.15 9.36 20.72
N GLU A 122 -7.42 9.99 19.60
CA GLU A 122 -8.18 11.25 19.52
C GLU A 122 -9.58 11.09 20.13
N ASN A 123 -10.29 10.03 19.79
CA ASN A 123 -11.61 9.75 20.34
C ASN A 123 -11.60 9.50 21.86
N ARG A 124 -10.56 8.88 22.41
CA ARG A 124 -10.43 8.68 23.85
C ARG A 124 -10.10 9.96 24.58
N SER A 125 -9.33 10.87 23.99
CA SER A 125 -8.99 12.17 24.58
C SER A 125 -10.13 13.16 24.56
N ALA A 126 -11.12 13.00 23.67
CA ALA A 126 -12.32 13.84 23.57
C ALA A 126 -13.44 13.46 24.55
N LEU A 127 -13.32 12.34 25.24
CA LEU A 127 -14.23 11.89 26.30
C LEU A 127 -13.69 12.32 27.66
#